data_1493b2808876cd74254d9de972a394d5
#
_entry.id   1493b2808876cd74254d9de972a394d5
#
_cell.length_a   1.000
_cell.length_b   1.000
_cell.length_c   1.000
_cell.angle_alpha   90.00
_cell.angle_beta   90.00
_cell.angle_gamma   90.00
#
_symmetry.space_group_name_H-M   'P 1'
#
loop_
_entity.id
_entity.type
_entity.pdbx_description
1 polymer ?
#
loop_
_entity_poly.entity_id
_entity_poly.type
_entity_poly.pdbx_seq_one_letter_code
_entity_poly.pdbx_strand_id
1 'polypeptide(L)'
;MLQKSPHSLPSSEYGGARKRLFLGLMGGSCLILCLALFVFLILPWLGFAAVAWWLPRLSIGLGLCAIALLCWISLALIIHIYTGRSFPGVHALRHLTIRLFFPLMELLAKLVGVERDKVRRSFIKVNNEFMLATFRPVSPHKLLLLLPHCVQSSRCPHRLSHAVDNCTRCGFCPIASLLRLRDRYGFSFAIASGGTIARRIVVQRRPALILAVACERDLVSGIQDSYPLAVYGLLNERPHGPCMDTLVPLAKLEALIRQFLGLPPLSATGGGTQQGTAPTRQGDTGEPMHGEASA
;
A
#
# COMPACT_ATOMS: atom_id res chain seq x y z
N MET A 1 14.03 -5.62 28.44
CA MET A 1 12.96 -4.60 28.47
C MET A 1 12.81 -4.04 27.07
N LEU A 2 11.75 -4.41 26.34
CA LEU A 2 11.45 -3.95 25.00
C LEU A 2 10.81 -2.57 25.12
N GLN A 3 11.55 -1.54 24.75
CA GLN A 3 11.04 -0.17 24.68
C GLN A 3 10.04 -0.09 23.52
N LYS A 4 8.77 -0.17 23.86
CA LYS A 4 7.64 0.03 22.94
C LYS A 4 7.79 1.44 22.39
N SER A 5 8.13 1.55 21.09
CA SER A 5 8.24 2.85 20.45
C SER A 5 6.93 3.62 20.62
N PRO A 6 6.94 4.89 21.04
CA PRO A 6 5.74 5.66 21.41
C PRO A 6 4.84 6.06 20.25
N HIS A 7 5.11 5.56 19.03
CA HIS A 7 4.45 5.99 17.79
C HIS A 7 3.64 4.88 17.10
N SER A 8 2.88 4.07 17.87
CA SER A 8 1.86 3.22 17.26
C SER A 8 0.67 4.07 16.81
N LEU A 9 0.63 4.44 15.54
CA LEU A 9 -0.59 4.95 14.91
C LEU A 9 -1.74 3.96 15.15
N PRO A 10 -2.96 4.43 15.44
CA PRO A 10 -4.08 3.57 15.79
C PRO A 10 -4.34 2.53 14.70
N SER A 11 -4.44 1.28 15.10
CA SER A 11 -4.63 0.09 14.24
C SER A 11 -6.00 0.01 13.55
N SER A 12 -6.85 1.02 13.72
CA SER A 12 -8.22 1.07 13.20
C SER A 12 -8.34 1.23 11.67
N GLU A 13 -7.23 1.58 11.00
CA GLU A 13 -7.22 1.96 9.59
C GLU A 13 -7.56 0.84 8.62
N TYR A 14 -7.20 -0.38 8.97
CA TYR A 14 -7.31 -1.50 8.04
C TYR A 14 -8.55 -2.37 8.31
N GLY A 15 -9.64 -1.79 8.80
CA GLY A 15 -10.97 -2.38 8.93
C GLY A 15 -10.99 -3.91 9.07
N GLY A 16 -10.54 -4.45 10.22
CA GLY A 16 -10.52 -5.89 10.46
C GLY A 16 -9.38 -6.69 9.82
N ALA A 17 -8.39 -6.04 9.18
CA ALA A 17 -7.19 -6.71 8.67
C ALA A 17 -6.41 -7.34 9.83
N ARG A 18 -6.40 -8.68 9.91
CA ARG A 18 -5.73 -9.43 10.97
C ARG A 18 -4.39 -9.93 10.46
N LYS A 19 -3.29 -9.62 11.16
CA LYS A 19 -1.97 -10.23 10.88
C LYS A 19 -2.04 -11.75 10.82
N ARG A 20 -2.87 -12.36 11.67
CA ARG A 20 -3.13 -13.80 11.71
C ARG A 20 -3.65 -14.35 10.38
N LEU A 21 -4.47 -13.57 9.64
CA LEU A 21 -4.96 -13.97 8.33
C LEU A 21 -3.79 -14.09 7.33
N PHE A 22 -2.93 -13.07 7.27
CA PHE A 22 -1.76 -13.08 6.39
C PHE A 22 -0.83 -14.26 6.73
N LEU A 23 -0.52 -14.45 8.01
CA LEU A 23 0.37 -15.52 8.47
C LEU A 23 -0.23 -16.90 8.22
N GLY A 24 -1.55 -17.09 8.44
CA GLY A 24 -2.24 -18.33 8.16
C GLY A 24 -2.26 -18.68 6.66
N LEU A 25 -2.58 -17.70 5.80
CA LEU A 25 -2.55 -17.88 4.33
C LEU A 25 -1.13 -18.14 3.82
N MET A 26 -0.13 -17.48 4.38
CA MET A 26 1.27 -17.69 4.03
C MET A 26 1.74 -19.10 4.43
N GLY A 27 1.43 -19.53 5.66
CA GLY A 27 1.74 -20.88 6.12
C GLY A 27 1.03 -21.97 5.30
N GLY A 28 -0.26 -21.78 5.00
CA GLY A 28 -1.05 -22.64 4.12
C GLY A 28 -0.47 -22.72 2.70
N SER A 29 -0.06 -21.58 2.14
CA SER A 29 0.58 -21.54 0.83
C SER A 29 1.94 -22.26 0.82
N CYS A 30 2.73 -22.12 1.88
CA CYS A 30 3.98 -22.87 2.04
C CYS A 30 3.72 -24.38 2.11
N LEU A 31 2.71 -24.80 2.88
CA LEU A 31 2.33 -26.22 2.99
C LEU A 31 1.91 -26.79 1.63
N ILE A 32 1.09 -26.08 0.86
CA ILE A 32 0.66 -26.51 -0.48
C ILE A 32 1.86 -26.63 -1.42
N LEU A 33 2.78 -25.65 -1.42
CA LEU A 33 3.99 -25.72 -2.25
C LEU A 33 4.89 -26.89 -1.85
N CYS A 34 5.08 -27.12 -0.54
CA CYS A 34 5.85 -28.28 -0.06
C CYS A 34 5.21 -29.61 -0.45
N LEU A 35 3.88 -29.71 -0.35
CA LEU A 35 3.13 -30.90 -0.77
C LEU A 35 3.23 -31.14 -2.28
N ALA A 36 3.05 -30.09 -3.09
CA ALA A 36 3.19 -30.19 -4.54
C ALA A 36 4.61 -30.62 -4.96
N LEU A 37 5.62 -30.03 -4.32
CA LEU A 37 7.02 -30.41 -4.55
C LEU A 37 7.29 -31.84 -4.12
N PHE A 38 6.75 -32.28 -2.98
CA PHE A 38 6.85 -33.66 -2.52
C PHE A 38 6.23 -34.67 -3.50
N VAL A 39 5.01 -34.38 -4.01
CA VAL A 39 4.34 -35.17 -5.04
C VAL A 39 5.21 -35.25 -6.31
N PHE A 40 5.74 -34.08 -6.74
CA PHE A 40 6.61 -34.00 -7.92
C PHE A 40 7.90 -34.84 -7.76
N LEU A 41 8.43 -34.97 -6.53
CA LEU A 41 9.61 -35.77 -6.22
C LEU A 41 9.35 -37.30 -6.27
N ILE A 42 8.10 -37.71 -6.03
CA ILE A 42 7.73 -39.15 -6.09
C ILE A 42 7.50 -39.58 -7.56
N LEU A 43 7.09 -38.67 -8.45
CA LEU A 43 6.80 -38.97 -9.86
C LEU A 43 7.97 -39.73 -10.57
N PRO A 44 9.24 -39.28 -10.46
CA PRO A 44 10.38 -39.97 -11.10
C PRO A 44 10.59 -41.43 -10.66
N TRP A 45 10.13 -41.74 -9.45
CA TRP A 45 10.23 -43.13 -8.94
C TRP A 45 9.27 -44.10 -9.66
N LEU A 46 8.16 -43.59 -10.18
CA LEU A 46 7.15 -44.39 -10.84
C LEU A 46 7.52 -44.76 -12.30
N GLY A 47 8.49 -44.03 -12.93
CA GLY A 47 8.80 -44.27 -14.33
C GLY A 47 10.30 -44.31 -14.72
N PHE A 48 11.16 -43.59 -14.03
CA PHE A 48 12.56 -43.39 -14.46
C PHE A 48 13.61 -44.24 -13.72
N ALA A 49 13.21 -44.98 -12.72
CA ALA A 49 14.13 -45.83 -11.94
C ALA A 49 14.83 -46.92 -12.80
N ALA A 50 14.20 -47.32 -13.90
CA ALA A 50 14.74 -48.31 -14.84
C ALA A 50 15.79 -47.72 -15.81
N VAL A 51 15.81 -46.39 -16.02
CA VAL A 51 16.70 -45.73 -16.99
C VAL A 51 18.01 -45.27 -16.34
N ALA A 52 17.98 -44.77 -15.09
CA ALA A 52 19.16 -44.26 -14.40
C ALA A 52 18.96 -44.35 -12.87
N TRP A 53 19.68 -45.25 -12.22
CA TRP A 53 19.58 -45.56 -10.78
C TRP A 53 19.98 -44.36 -9.87
N TRP A 54 20.74 -43.42 -10.35
CA TRP A 54 21.20 -42.22 -9.62
C TRP A 54 20.24 -41.04 -9.69
N LEU A 55 19.43 -40.99 -10.76
CA LEU A 55 18.53 -39.85 -11.03
C LEU A 55 17.46 -39.66 -9.92
N PRO A 56 16.76 -40.71 -9.43
CA PRO A 56 15.82 -40.57 -8.32
C PRO A 56 16.48 -40.10 -7.01
N ARG A 57 17.71 -40.54 -6.73
CA ARG A 57 18.44 -40.09 -5.53
C ARG A 57 18.83 -38.64 -5.58
N LEU A 58 19.29 -38.15 -6.75
CA LEU A 58 19.60 -36.72 -6.97
C LEU A 58 18.34 -35.87 -6.85
N SER A 59 17.22 -36.30 -7.45
CA SER A 59 15.96 -35.57 -7.39
C SER A 59 15.44 -35.40 -5.96
N ILE A 60 15.53 -36.46 -5.15
CA ILE A 60 15.16 -36.40 -3.72
C ILE A 60 16.06 -35.43 -2.97
N GLY A 61 17.38 -35.49 -3.14
CA GLY A 61 18.31 -34.58 -2.47
C GLY A 61 18.04 -33.13 -2.79
N LEU A 62 17.87 -32.85 -4.08
CA LEU A 62 17.54 -31.48 -4.55
C LEU A 62 16.18 -30.98 -4.04
N GLY A 63 15.19 -31.85 -4.03
CA GLY A 63 13.85 -31.50 -3.57
C GLY A 63 13.76 -31.33 -2.07
N LEU A 64 14.44 -32.16 -1.27
CA LEU A 64 14.53 -31.96 0.18
C LEU A 64 15.24 -30.63 0.51
N CYS A 65 16.31 -30.29 -0.23
CA CYS A 65 16.94 -28.97 -0.12
C CYS A 65 15.98 -27.83 -0.45
N ALA A 66 15.20 -27.96 -1.52
CA ALA A 66 14.22 -26.94 -1.91
C ALA A 66 13.11 -26.79 -0.86
N ILE A 67 12.58 -27.89 -0.31
CA ILE A 67 11.58 -27.88 0.77
C ILE A 67 12.17 -27.22 2.03
N ALA A 68 13.36 -27.60 2.44
CA ALA A 68 14.04 -27.02 3.60
C ALA A 68 14.26 -25.51 3.43
N LEU A 69 14.66 -25.06 2.23
CA LEU A 69 14.83 -23.66 1.90
C LEU A 69 13.48 -22.89 1.95
N LEU A 70 12.41 -23.43 1.37
CA LEU A 70 11.09 -22.82 1.40
C LEU A 70 10.56 -22.70 2.84
N CYS A 71 10.71 -23.74 3.65
CA CYS A 71 10.32 -23.73 5.05
C CYS A 71 11.15 -22.72 5.85
N TRP A 72 12.47 -22.68 5.62
CA TRP A 72 13.37 -21.70 6.26
C TRP A 72 12.98 -20.26 5.95
N ILE A 73 12.74 -19.96 4.67
CA ILE A 73 12.33 -18.62 4.20
C ILE A 73 11.01 -18.21 4.85
N SER A 74 10.02 -19.10 4.85
CA SER A 74 8.70 -18.82 5.42
C SER A 74 8.78 -18.62 6.93
N LEU A 75 9.54 -19.46 7.63
CA LEU A 75 9.76 -19.36 9.07
C LEU A 75 10.51 -18.07 9.45
N ALA A 76 11.58 -17.73 8.72
CA ALA A 76 12.34 -16.50 8.93
C ALA A 76 11.46 -15.24 8.75
N LEU A 77 10.57 -15.25 7.75
CA LEU A 77 9.65 -14.13 7.53
C LEU A 77 8.60 -14.06 8.65
N ILE A 78 8.05 -15.19 9.09
CA ILE A 78 7.09 -15.26 10.20
C ILE A 78 7.74 -14.75 11.50
N ILE A 79 8.94 -15.21 11.83
CA ILE A 79 9.68 -14.77 13.02
C ILE A 79 9.96 -13.27 12.93
N HIS A 80 10.37 -12.78 11.76
CA HIS A 80 10.62 -11.36 11.55
C HIS A 80 9.37 -10.49 11.80
N ILE A 81 8.19 -10.92 11.30
CA ILE A 81 6.91 -10.22 11.52
C ILE A 81 6.52 -10.20 13.01
N TYR A 82 6.82 -11.28 13.76
CA TYR A 82 6.51 -11.36 15.20
C TYR A 82 7.51 -10.61 16.07
N THR A 83 8.80 -10.71 15.78
CA THR A 83 9.87 -10.19 16.65
C THR A 83 10.34 -8.79 16.26
N GLY A 84 10.05 -8.32 15.03
CA GLY A 84 10.57 -7.07 14.49
C GLY A 84 12.09 -7.04 14.31
N ARG A 85 12.79 -8.18 14.49
CA ARG A 85 14.25 -8.28 14.31
C ARG A 85 14.60 -8.59 12.85
N SER A 86 15.49 -7.80 12.26
CA SER A 86 15.99 -8.01 10.91
C SER A 86 17.14 -9.01 10.93
N PHE A 87 16.95 -10.16 10.28
CA PHE A 87 18.04 -11.09 10.02
C PHE A 87 18.78 -10.70 8.72
N PRO A 88 20.12 -10.84 8.66
CA PRO A 88 20.86 -10.63 7.43
C PRO A 88 20.35 -11.58 6.32
N GLY A 89 20.13 -11.04 5.12
CA GLY A 89 19.60 -11.81 3.99
C GLY A 89 18.08 -11.82 3.82
N VAL A 90 17.28 -11.51 4.84
CA VAL A 90 15.80 -11.46 4.75
C VAL A 90 15.34 -10.41 3.74
N HIS A 91 16.09 -9.33 3.55
CA HIS A 91 15.75 -8.29 2.57
C HIS A 91 15.74 -8.82 1.13
N ALA A 92 16.75 -9.56 0.70
CA ALA A 92 16.82 -10.13 -0.64
C ALA A 92 15.73 -11.20 -0.87
N LEU A 93 15.52 -12.06 0.14
CA LEU A 93 14.53 -13.13 0.08
C LEU A 93 13.09 -12.63 0.13
N ARG A 94 12.83 -11.49 0.80
CA ARG A 94 11.50 -10.90 0.96
C ARG A 94 10.80 -10.67 -0.37
N HIS A 95 11.50 -10.10 -1.37
CA HIS A 95 10.91 -9.83 -2.68
C HIS A 95 10.48 -11.11 -3.39
N LEU A 96 11.38 -12.09 -3.42
CA LEU A 96 11.08 -13.40 -4.02
C LEU A 96 9.91 -14.07 -3.32
N THR A 97 9.91 -14.06 -1.99
CA THR A 97 8.83 -14.63 -1.18
C THR A 97 7.49 -13.95 -1.46
N ILE A 98 7.44 -12.63 -1.41
CA ILE A 98 6.22 -11.89 -1.68
C ILE A 98 5.72 -12.16 -3.10
N ARG A 99 6.59 -12.13 -4.09
CA ARG A 99 6.24 -12.36 -5.49
C ARG A 99 5.74 -13.78 -5.76
N LEU A 100 6.30 -14.77 -5.06
CA LEU A 100 5.91 -16.18 -5.20
C LEU A 100 4.66 -16.52 -4.40
N PHE A 101 4.63 -16.12 -3.12
CA PHE A 101 3.56 -16.53 -2.21
C PHE A 101 2.28 -15.69 -2.36
N PHE A 102 2.38 -14.43 -2.77
CA PHE A 102 1.20 -13.56 -2.82
C PHE A 102 0.11 -14.05 -3.80
N PRO A 103 0.43 -14.47 -5.06
CA PRO A 103 -0.58 -15.04 -5.96
C PRO A 103 -1.20 -16.33 -5.40
N LEU A 104 -0.39 -17.17 -4.76
CA LEU A 104 -0.86 -18.39 -4.13
C LEU A 104 -1.76 -18.12 -2.92
N MET A 105 -1.42 -17.11 -2.13
CA MET A 105 -2.27 -16.64 -1.03
C MET A 105 -3.63 -16.10 -1.53
N GLU A 106 -3.67 -15.35 -2.65
CA GLU A 106 -4.93 -14.89 -3.24
C GLU A 106 -5.76 -16.08 -3.75
N LEU A 107 -5.11 -17.09 -4.37
CA LEU A 107 -5.78 -18.30 -4.81
C LEU A 107 -6.34 -19.10 -3.64
N LEU A 108 -5.54 -19.33 -2.60
CA LEU A 108 -5.95 -20.04 -1.39
C LEU A 108 -7.09 -19.32 -0.66
N ALA A 109 -7.00 -18.00 -0.56
CA ALA A 109 -8.06 -17.16 0.02
C ALA A 109 -9.38 -17.31 -0.74
N LYS A 110 -9.33 -17.39 -2.07
CA LYS A 110 -10.51 -17.66 -2.91
C LYS A 110 -11.13 -19.02 -2.61
N LEU A 111 -10.30 -20.07 -2.43
CA LEU A 111 -10.77 -21.42 -2.09
C LEU A 111 -11.42 -21.48 -0.69
N VAL A 112 -10.91 -20.72 0.26
CA VAL A 112 -11.43 -20.65 1.64
C VAL A 112 -12.57 -19.64 1.78
N GLY A 113 -12.98 -18.95 0.70
CA GLY A 113 -14.07 -17.96 0.73
C GLY A 113 -13.67 -16.61 1.35
N VAL A 114 -12.39 -16.29 1.45
CA VAL A 114 -11.91 -15.01 1.97
C VAL A 114 -11.85 -13.97 0.85
N GLU A 115 -12.44 -12.81 1.06
CA GLU A 115 -12.42 -11.70 0.12
C GLU A 115 -10.98 -11.24 -0.20
N ARG A 116 -10.68 -11.03 -1.48
CA ARG A 116 -9.36 -10.59 -1.95
C ARG A 116 -8.89 -9.30 -1.28
N ASP A 117 -9.80 -8.35 -1.06
CA ASP A 117 -9.45 -7.08 -0.44
C ASP A 117 -9.02 -7.22 1.03
N LYS A 118 -9.55 -8.21 1.76
CA LYS A 118 -9.09 -8.53 3.12
C LYS A 118 -7.64 -9.04 3.10
N VAL A 119 -7.27 -9.86 2.12
CA VAL A 119 -5.89 -10.35 1.93
C VAL A 119 -4.95 -9.19 1.60
N ARG A 120 -5.35 -8.33 0.66
CA ARG A 120 -4.59 -7.15 0.25
C ARG A 120 -4.36 -6.17 1.40
N ARG A 121 -5.40 -5.86 2.17
CA ARG A 121 -5.29 -5.02 3.38
C ARG A 121 -4.35 -5.64 4.42
N SER A 122 -4.42 -6.95 4.63
CA SER A 122 -3.49 -7.67 5.52
C SER A 122 -2.04 -7.55 5.06
N PHE A 123 -1.79 -7.69 3.76
CA PHE A 123 -0.46 -7.52 3.16
C PHE A 123 0.07 -6.09 3.34
N ILE A 124 -0.75 -5.07 3.01
CA ILE A 124 -0.38 -3.66 3.18
C ILE A 124 -0.04 -3.36 4.64
N LYS A 125 -0.85 -3.87 5.58
CA LYS A 125 -0.59 -3.72 7.02
C LYS A 125 0.74 -4.30 7.44
N VAL A 126 1.04 -5.53 7.04
CA VAL A 126 2.32 -6.19 7.36
C VAL A 126 3.50 -5.43 6.73
N ASN A 127 3.36 -4.99 5.47
CA ASN A 127 4.37 -4.16 4.81
C ASN A 127 4.62 -2.84 5.57
N ASN A 128 3.56 -2.16 5.99
CA ASN A 128 3.68 -0.89 6.70
C ASN A 128 4.33 -1.04 8.08
N GLU A 129 3.98 -2.10 8.81
CA GLU A 129 4.63 -2.40 10.10
C GLU A 129 6.11 -2.73 9.93
N PHE A 130 6.45 -3.50 8.90
CA PHE A 130 7.84 -3.76 8.56
C PHE A 130 8.59 -2.46 8.22
N MET A 131 7.96 -1.61 7.41
CA MET A 131 8.50 -0.30 7.06
C MET A 131 8.80 0.54 8.31
N LEU A 132 7.84 0.64 9.23
CA LEU A 132 8.00 1.43 10.46
C LEU A 132 9.07 0.86 11.40
N ALA A 133 9.26 -0.47 11.41
CA ALA A 133 10.28 -1.12 12.23
C ALA A 133 11.72 -0.90 11.70
N THR A 134 11.89 -0.74 10.39
CA THR A 134 13.20 -0.60 9.74
C THR A 134 13.51 0.82 9.27
N PHE A 135 12.55 1.72 9.42
CA PHE A 135 12.59 3.07 8.90
C PHE A 135 13.61 3.96 9.61
N ARG A 136 14.24 4.85 8.84
CA ARG A 136 15.02 6.00 9.33
C ARG A 136 14.47 7.29 8.71
N PRO A 137 14.46 8.40 9.45
CA PRO A 137 14.02 9.69 8.90
C PRO A 137 14.76 10.06 7.61
N VAL A 138 14.02 10.59 6.65
CA VAL A 138 14.57 11.01 5.36
C VAL A 138 14.47 12.53 5.19
N SER A 139 15.34 13.09 4.36
CA SER A 139 15.24 14.50 4.00
C SER A 139 13.98 14.76 3.13
N PRO A 140 13.36 15.95 3.23
CA PRO A 140 12.09 16.24 2.55
C PRO A 140 12.09 15.91 1.05
N HIS A 141 13.12 16.32 0.32
CA HIS A 141 13.25 16.08 -1.12
C HIS A 141 13.38 14.59 -1.50
N LYS A 142 13.71 13.71 -0.54
CA LYS A 142 13.79 12.25 -0.72
C LYS A 142 12.50 11.53 -0.34
N LEU A 143 11.52 12.23 0.22
CA LEU A 143 10.16 11.72 0.46
C LEU A 143 9.30 12.03 -0.76
N LEU A 144 8.72 11.00 -1.40
CA LEU A 144 7.77 11.14 -2.49
C LEU A 144 6.36 10.78 -2.00
N LEU A 145 5.44 11.75 -2.03
CA LEU A 145 4.01 11.48 -1.93
C LEU A 145 3.48 11.15 -3.32
N LEU A 146 2.95 9.95 -3.50
CA LEU A 146 2.41 9.46 -4.77
C LEU A 146 0.92 9.17 -4.62
N LEU A 147 0.10 9.82 -5.45
CA LEU A 147 -1.36 9.68 -5.45
C LEU A 147 -1.87 9.17 -6.79
N PRO A 148 -3.03 8.47 -6.80
CA PRO A 148 -3.70 8.10 -8.02
C PRO A 148 -4.51 9.29 -8.57
N HIS A 149 -4.76 9.27 -9.85
CA HIS A 149 -5.55 10.29 -10.54
C HIS A 149 -6.98 10.43 -9.97
N CYS A 150 -7.57 9.36 -9.43
CA CYS A 150 -8.94 9.37 -8.90
C CYS A 150 -9.15 10.27 -7.65
N VAL A 151 -8.07 10.83 -7.07
CA VAL A 151 -8.14 11.85 -6.01
C VAL A 151 -8.48 13.24 -6.58
N GLN A 152 -8.22 13.45 -7.86
CA GLN A 152 -8.61 14.67 -8.56
C GLN A 152 -10.11 14.66 -8.82
N SER A 153 -10.79 15.81 -8.61
CA SER A 153 -12.21 15.92 -8.92
C SER A 153 -12.48 15.67 -10.40
N SER A 154 -13.51 14.87 -10.69
CA SER A 154 -13.96 14.58 -12.05
C SER A 154 -14.37 15.84 -12.83
N ARG A 155 -14.73 16.92 -12.13
CA ARG A 155 -15.11 18.22 -12.71
C ARG A 155 -13.93 19.15 -12.96
N CYS A 156 -12.70 18.73 -12.60
CA CYS A 156 -11.52 19.58 -12.77
C CYS A 156 -11.08 19.63 -14.23
N PRO A 157 -10.99 20.82 -14.86
CA PRO A 157 -10.58 20.93 -16.27
C PRO A 157 -9.07 20.75 -16.47
N HIS A 158 -8.26 20.81 -15.39
CA HIS A 158 -6.82 20.76 -15.46
C HIS A 158 -6.29 19.33 -15.43
N ARG A 159 -5.28 19.01 -16.24
CA ARG A 159 -4.59 17.71 -16.21
C ARG A 159 -3.41 17.76 -15.23
N LEU A 160 -3.60 17.24 -14.02
CA LEU A 160 -2.60 17.30 -12.94
C LEU A 160 -1.60 16.14 -12.96
N SER A 161 -1.84 15.09 -13.76
CA SER A 161 -0.93 13.95 -13.89
C SER A 161 0.42 14.31 -14.54
N HIS A 162 0.50 15.38 -15.30
CA HIS A 162 1.74 15.87 -15.90
C HIS A 162 2.47 16.87 -14.99
N ALA A 163 1.73 17.80 -14.39
CA ALA A 163 2.27 18.83 -13.51
C ALA A 163 1.24 19.15 -12.41
N VAL A 164 1.56 18.80 -11.18
CA VAL A 164 0.66 19.05 -10.04
C VAL A 164 0.50 20.53 -9.77
N ASP A 165 1.48 21.33 -10.16
CA ASP A 165 1.48 22.79 -10.01
C ASP A 165 0.45 23.51 -10.91
N ASN A 166 -0.12 22.82 -11.90
CA ASN A 166 -1.26 23.33 -12.69
C ASN A 166 -2.57 23.39 -11.87
N CYS A 167 -2.56 22.97 -10.61
CA CYS A 167 -3.72 23.05 -9.74
C CYS A 167 -4.01 24.49 -9.31
N THR A 168 -5.20 25.00 -9.65
CA THR A 168 -5.67 26.32 -9.25
C THR A 168 -6.06 26.45 -7.77
N ARG A 169 -5.92 25.34 -6.99
CA ARG A 169 -6.25 25.27 -5.55
C ARG A 169 -7.70 25.67 -5.23
N CYS A 170 -8.63 25.37 -6.11
CA CYS A 170 -10.05 25.72 -6.01
C CYS A 170 -10.78 25.10 -4.79
N GLY A 171 -10.19 24.08 -4.12
CA GLY A 171 -10.77 23.46 -2.92
C GLY A 171 -11.78 22.34 -3.17
N PHE A 172 -12.18 22.05 -4.41
CA PHE A 172 -13.14 20.99 -4.72
C PHE A 172 -12.62 19.55 -4.50
N CYS A 173 -11.32 19.39 -4.30
CA CYS A 173 -10.70 18.08 -4.04
C CYS A 173 -9.52 18.20 -3.05
N PRO A 174 -9.05 17.10 -2.48
CA PRO A 174 -7.96 17.12 -1.47
C PRO A 174 -6.63 17.69 -1.97
N ILE A 175 -6.42 17.80 -3.29
CA ILE A 175 -5.13 18.20 -3.88
C ILE A 175 -4.69 19.59 -3.41
N ALA A 176 -5.62 20.55 -3.26
CA ALA A 176 -5.29 21.87 -2.72
C ALA A 176 -4.67 21.81 -1.31
N SER A 177 -5.22 20.97 -0.44
CA SER A 177 -4.69 20.74 0.91
C SER A 177 -3.35 20.01 0.90
N LEU A 178 -3.18 19.04 0.00
CA LEU A 178 -1.93 18.32 -0.19
C LEU A 178 -0.80 19.22 -0.71
N LEU A 179 -1.12 20.17 -1.59
CA LEU A 179 -0.16 21.18 -2.03
C LEU A 179 0.27 22.10 -0.89
N ARG A 180 -0.67 22.50 -0.01
CA ARG A 180 -0.30 23.26 1.21
C ARG A 180 0.63 22.47 2.12
N LEU A 181 0.41 21.16 2.28
CA LEU A 181 1.32 20.30 3.04
C LEU A 181 2.70 20.19 2.36
N ARG A 182 2.72 20.03 1.03
CA ARG A 182 3.97 20.01 0.25
C ARG A 182 4.77 21.32 0.47
N ASP A 183 4.09 22.46 0.33
CA ASP A 183 4.72 23.77 0.48
C ASP A 183 5.26 23.99 1.91
N ARG A 184 4.57 23.43 2.93
CA ARG A 184 4.99 23.48 4.34
C ARG A 184 6.19 22.60 4.67
N TYR A 185 6.21 21.36 4.14
CA TYR A 185 7.18 20.35 4.53
C TYR A 185 8.26 20.09 3.47
N GLY A 186 8.14 20.59 2.26
CA GLY A 186 9.14 20.52 1.20
C GLY A 186 9.32 19.14 0.56
N PHE A 187 8.37 18.21 0.69
CA PHE A 187 8.45 16.89 0.08
C PHE A 187 8.08 16.90 -1.41
N SER A 188 8.53 15.88 -2.14
CA SER A 188 8.14 15.67 -3.54
C SER A 188 6.71 15.16 -3.63
N PHE A 189 5.88 15.75 -4.50
CA PHE A 189 4.50 15.35 -4.72
C PHE A 189 4.23 15.04 -6.19
N ALA A 190 3.53 13.94 -6.48
CA ALA A 190 3.17 13.55 -7.84
C ALA A 190 1.83 12.80 -7.88
N ILE A 191 1.15 12.93 -9.03
CA ILE A 191 -0.09 12.21 -9.34
C ILE A 191 0.18 11.28 -10.52
N ALA A 192 -0.15 10.00 -10.37
CA ALA A 192 -0.01 9.00 -11.41
C ALA A 192 -1.37 8.59 -11.97
N SER A 193 -1.49 8.55 -13.29
CA SER A 193 -2.67 8.03 -13.98
C SER A 193 -2.69 6.51 -14.11
N GLY A 194 -1.66 5.83 -13.64
CA GLY A 194 -1.53 4.36 -13.67
C GLY A 194 -0.11 3.90 -13.33
N GLY A 195 0.08 2.58 -13.22
CA GLY A 195 1.34 1.98 -12.77
C GLY A 195 2.56 2.34 -13.62
N THR A 196 2.40 2.46 -14.95
CA THR A 196 3.52 2.85 -15.85
C THR A 196 4.01 4.27 -15.57
N ILE A 197 3.09 5.21 -15.37
CA ILE A 197 3.43 6.59 -15.03
C ILE A 197 4.04 6.66 -13.63
N ALA A 198 3.47 5.92 -12.68
CA ALA A 198 4.03 5.82 -11.33
C ALA A 198 5.48 5.35 -11.33
N ARG A 199 5.81 4.29 -12.07
CA ARG A 199 7.19 3.79 -12.21
C ARG A 199 8.12 4.84 -12.83
N ARG A 200 7.66 5.53 -13.89
CA ARG A 200 8.45 6.61 -14.53
C ARG A 200 8.76 7.73 -13.52
N ILE A 201 7.78 8.18 -12.74
CA ILE A 201 7.96 9.21 -11.71
C ILE A 201 8.99 8.74 -10.67
N VAL A 202 8.89 7.50 -10.18
CA VAL A 202 9.83 6.94 -9.20
C VAL A 202 11.26 6.90 -9.75
N VAL A 203 11.44 6.45 -10.99
CA VAL A 203 12.77 6.42 -11.65
C VAL A 203 13.35 7.82 -11.83
N GLN A 204 12.53 8.81 -12.19
CA GLN A 204 12.97 10.21 -12.37
C GLN A 204 13.31 10.90 -11.06
N ARG A 205 12.45 10.73 -10.03
CA ARG A 205 12.60 11.42 -8.73
C ARG A 205 13.60 10.76 -7.80
N ARG A 206 13.89 9.47 -7.98
CA ARG A 206 14.81 8.66 -7.16
C ARG A 206 14.60 8.89 -5.65
N PRO A 207 13.38 8.69 -5.13
CA PRO A 207 13.10 8.89 -3.71
C PRO A 207 13.80 7.83 -2.86
N ALA A 208 14.06 8.14 -1.59
CA ALA A 208 14.46 7.15 -0.61
C ALA A 208 13.24 6.45 0.04
N LEU A 209 12.09 7.16 0.08
CA LEU A 209 10.84 6.68 0.64
C LEU A 209 9.66 7.16 -0.20
N ILE A 210 8.73 6.25 -0.48
CA ILE A 210 7.47 6.53 -1.14
C ILE A 210 6.33 6.41 -0.10
N LEU A 211 5.58 7.49 0.08
CA LEU A 211 4.29 7.48 0.77
C LEU A 211 3.21 7.42 -0.31
N ALA A 212 2.68 6.22 -0.54
CA ALA A 212 1.70 5.97 -1.58
C ALA A 212 0.28 5.98 -1.00
N VAL A 213 -0.62 6.77 -1.58
CA VAL A 213 -2.05 6.73 -1.26
C VAL A 213 -2.77 6.14 -2.46
N ALA A 214 -3.48 5.04 -2.30
CA ALA A 214 -4.25 4.41 -3.38
C ALA A 214 -5.26 3.37 -2.83
N CYS A 215 -5.97 2.70 -3.72
CA CYS A 215 -6.81 1.55 -3.38
C CYS A 215 -5.95 0.30 -3.08
N GLU A 216 -6.58 -0.73 -2.49
CA GLU A 216 -5.89 -1.97 -2.08
C GLU A 216 -5.13 -2.62 -3.22
N ARG A 217 -5.74 -2.69 -4.42
CA ARG A 217 -5.14 -3.30 -5.61
C ARG A 217 -3.88 -2.58 -6.05
N ASP A 218 -3.97 -1.26 -6.17
CA ASP A 218 -2.87 -0.46 -6.70
C ASP A 218 -1.72 -0.34 -5.68
N LEU A 219 -2.04 -0.30 -4.37
CA LEU A 219 -1.01 -0.33 -3.31
C LEU A 219 -0.22 -1.64 -3.32
N VAL A 220 -0.91 -2.79 -3.41
CA VAL A 220 -0.23 -4.09 -3.45
C VAL A 220 0.70 -4.17 -4.65
N SER A 221 0.20 -3.84 -5.86
CA SER A 221 1.01 -3.82 -7.07
C SER A 221 2.18 -2.83 -6.95
N GLY A 222 1.92 -1.61 -6.47
CA GLY A 222 2.95 -0.58 -6.30
C GLY A 222 4.04 -0.98 -5.30
N ILE A 223 3.69 -1.61 -4.18
CA ILE A 223 4.66 -2.12 -3.20
C ILE A 223 5.53 -3.22 -3.81
N GLN A 224 4.93 -4.15 -4.57
CA GLN A 224 5.67 -5.23 -5.21
C GLN A 224 6.60 -4.72 -6.32
N ASP A 225 6.12 -3.80 -7.14
CA ASP A 225 6.86 -3.26 -8.29
C ASP A 225 7.98 -2.29 -7.90
N SER A 226 7.86 -1.64 -6.74
CA SER A 226 8.84 -0.63 -6.30
C SER A 226 10.03 -1.22 -5.55
N TYR A 227 10.03 -2.51 -5.27
CA TYR A 227 11.16 -3.13 -4.56
C TYR A 227 12.49 -2.87 -5.29
N PRO A 228 13.58 -2.53 -4.58
CA PRO A 228 13.80 -2.55 -3.12
C PRO A 228 13.44 -1.24 -2.40
N LEU A 229 12.80 -0.28 -3.06
CA LEU A 229 12.44 0.99 -2.44
C LEU A 229 11.47 0.79 -1.28
N ALA A 230 11.63 1.64 -0.28
CA ALA A 230 10.75 1.68 0.86
C ALA A 230 9.41 2.33 0.47
N VAL A 231 8.31 1.59 0.61
CA VAL A 231 6.95 2.09 0.30
C VAL A 231 6.06 1.92 1.52
N TYR A 232 5.45 3.01 1.98
CA TYR A 232 4.37 2.99 2.95
C TYR A 232 3.05 3.22 2.23
N GLY A 233 2.10 2.30 2.38
CA GLY A 233 0.79 2.38 1.73
C GLY A 233 -0.28 2.94 2.66
N LEU A 234 -0.97 3.98 2.24
CA LEU A 234 -2.14 4.55 2.89
C LEU A 234 -3.37 4.33 2.01
N LEU A 235 -4.42 3.74 2.55
CA LEU A 235 -5.66 3.53 1.80
C LEU A 235 -6.39 4.85 1.59
N ASN A 236 -6.89 5.07 0.38
CA ASN A 236 -7.79 6.16 0.06
C ASN A 236 -9.23 5.82 0.48
N GLU A 237 -10.00 6.85 0.80
CA GLU A 237 -11.42 6.73 1.07
C GLU A 237 -12.22 6.86 -0.24
N ARG A 238 -13.26 6.05 -0.40
CA ARG A 238 -14.03 5.93 -1.65
C ARG A 238 -15.52 6.17 -1.42
N PRO A 239 -15.94 7.38 -1.06
CA PRO A 239 -17.34 7.68 -0.75
C PRO A 239 -18.26 7.54 -1.96
N HIS A 240 -17.75 7.75 -3.17
CA HIS A 240 -18.50 7.71 -4.43
C HIS A 240 -18.26 6.42 -5.24
N GLY A 241 -17.71 5.36 -4.59
CA GLY A 241 -17.38 4.10 -5.26
C GLY A 241 -15.94 4.04 -5.78
N PRO A 242 -15.60 3.02 -6.57
CA PRO A 242 -14.26 2.80 -7.04
C PRO A 242 -13.82 3.83 -8.08
N CYS A 243 -12.58 4.31 -7.96
CA CYS A 243 -11.88 5.16 -8.95
C CYS A 243 -12.53 6.51 -9.29
N MET A 244 -13.40 7.07 -8.43
CA MET A 244 -14.05 8.36 -8.67
C MET A 244 -14.05 9.22 -7.42
N ASP A 245 -13.53 10.46 -7.54
CA ASP A 245 -13.53 11.52 -6.52
C ASP A 245 -13.16 11.00 -5.12
N THR A 246 -12.04 10.25 -5.05
CA THR A 246 -11.60 9.60 -3.81
C THR A 246 -10.97 10.62 -2.86
N LEU A 247 -11.10 10.35 -1.56
CA LEU A 247 -10.59 11.22 -0.53
C LEU A 247 -9.30 10.66 0.10
N VAL A 248 -8.54 11.55 0.73
CA VAL A 248 -7.31 11.22 1.43
C VAL A 248 -7.48 11.60 2.90
N PRO A 249 -7.18 10.71 3.86
CA PRO A 249 -7.23 11.05 5.29
C PRO A 249 -6.08 12.00 5.65
N LEU A 250 -6.31 13.32 5.46
CA LEU A 250 -5.28 14.36 5.53
C LEU A 250 -4.56 14.42 6.88
N ALA A 251 -5.29 14.35 7.99
CA ALA A 251 -4.69 14.39 9.33
C ALA A 251 -3.69 13.25 9.54
N LYS A 252 -4.04 12.06 9.07
CA LYS A 252 -3.19 10.90 9.15
C LYS A 252 -1.99 10.99 8.21
N LEU A 253 -2.23 11.45 6.98
CA LEU A 253 -1.17 11.68 6.02
C LEU A 253 -0.14 12.68 6.58
N GLU A 254 -0.58 13.78 7.17
CA GLU A 254 0.30 14.78 7.79
C GLU A 254 1.10 14.19 8.95
N ALA A 255 0.47 13.39 9.82
CA ALA A 255 1.16 12.69 10.91
C ALA A 255 2.27 11.75 10.38
N LEU A 256 1.99 11.00 9.30
CA LEU A 256 2.97 10.13 8.63
C LEU A 256 4.11 10.94 8.01
N ILE A 257 3.81 12.02 7.32
CA ILE A 257 4.83 12.91 6.73
C ILE A 257 5.77 13.42 7.83
N ARG A 258 5.23 13.93 8.94
CA ARG A 258 6.03 14.41 10.07
C ARG A 258 6.90 13.31 10.65
N GLN A 259 6.34 12.11 10.85
CA GLN A 259 7.08 10.95 11.36
C GLN A 259 8.23 10.59 10.41
N PHE A 260 7.98 10.54 9.09
CA PHE A 260 8.99 10.20 8.10
C PHE A 260 10.06 11.28 7.91
N LEU A 261 9.76 12.52 8.23
CA LEU A 261 10.72 13.61 8.26
C LEU A 261 11.45 13.75 9.62
N GLY A 262 11.11 12.92 10.62
CA GLY A 262 11.69 13.01 11.97
C GLY A 262 11.23 14.22 12.77
N LEU A 263 10.08 14.81 12.40
CA LEU A 263 9.49 15.96 13.11
C LEU A 263 8.66 15.49 14.32
N PRO A 264 8.56 16.30 15.39
CA PRO A 264 7.72 15.95 16.54
C PRO A 264 6.25 15.79 16.11
N PRO A 265 5.46 14.93 16.80
CA PRO A 265 4.02 14.79 16.52
C PRO A 265 3.32 16.13 16.70
N LEU A 266 2.20 16.32 15.99
CA LEU A 266 1.33 17.48 16.22
C LEU A 266 0.83 17.39 17.67
N SER A 267 1.13 18.41 18.50
CA SER A 267 0.53 18.53 19.81
C SER A 267 -1.00 18.65 19.63
N ALA A 268 -1.76 17.93 20.45
CA ALA A 268 -3.23 17.91 20.38
C ALA A 268 -3.89 19.27 20.73
N THR A 269 -3.12 20.31 20.98
CA THR A 269 -3.55 21.66 21.32
C THR A 269 -3.52 22.54 20.06
N GLY A 270 -4.58 22.47 19.24
CA GLY A 270 -4.69 23.31 18.05
C GLY A 270 -5.77 22.84 17.07
N GLY A 271 -6.78 22.12 17.56
CA GLY A 271 -7.96 21.76 16.78
C GLY A 271 -8.93 22.93 16.66
N GLY A 272 -8.55 23.98 15.95
CA GLY A 272 -9.50 24.93 15.37
C GLY A 272 -10.28 24.22 14.28
N THR A 273 -11.48 23.81 14.58
CA THR A 273 -12.51 23.30 13.69
C THR A 273 -12.80 24.37 12.63
N GLN A 274 -12.17 24.27 11.45
CA GLN A 274 -12.73 24.89 10.25
C GLN A 274 -13.46 23.76 9.48
N GLN A 275 -14.64 23.44 9.99
CA GLN A 275 -15.70 22.91 9.14
C GLN A 275 -16.01 24.00 8.12
N GLY A 276 -15.63 23.77 6.87
CA GLY A 276 -16.11 24.56 5.76
C GLY A 276 -17.62 24.38 5.65
N THR A 277 -18.36 25.31 6.21
CA THR A 277 -19.78 25.47 5.93
C THR A 277 -19.94 25.72 4.44
N ALA A 278 -20.62 24.80 3.78
CA ALA A 278 -21.10 25.00 2.41
C ALA A 278 -21.94 26.28 2.38
N PRO A 279 -21.81 27.16 1.37
CA PRO A 279 -22.65 28.32 1.26
C PRO A 279 -24.09 27.85 0.99
N THR A 280 -24.96 28.11 1.95
CA THR A 280 -26.41 27.98 1.82
C THR A 280 -26.85 28.92 0.71
N ARG A 281 -27.42 28.41 -0.37
CA ARG A 281 -28.12 29.18 -1.36
C ARG A 281 -29.30 29.86 -0.67
N GLN A 282 -29.24 31.16 -0.45
CA GLN A 282 -30.39 31.98 -0.19
C GLN A 282 -31.29 31.91 -1.42
N GLY A 283 -32.52 31.48 -1.20
CA GLY A 283 -33.56 31.46 -2.20
C GLY A 283 -33.92 32.89 -2.58
N ASP A 284 -33.81 33.18 -3.86
CA ASP A 284 -34.33 34.38 -4.47
C ASP A 284 -35.84 34.19 -4.62
N THR A 285 -36.60 34.82 -3.74
CA THR A 285 -38.05 34.95 -3.86
C THR A 285 -38.35 36.07 -4.86
N GLY A 286 -38.46 35.69 -6.14
CA GLY A 286 -38.93 36.56 -7.20
C GLY A 286 -40.38 36.91 -7.02
N GLU A 287 -40.62 38.15 -6.73
CA GLU A 287 -41.91 38.82 -6.72
C GLU A 287 -42.47 38.91 -8.15
N PRO A 288 -43.76 38.65 -8.42
CA PRO A 288 -44.34 38.81 -9.74
C PRO A 288 -44.71 40.27 -10.00
N MET A 289 -44.02 40.92 -10.91
CA MET A 289 -44.44 42.23 -11.44
C MET A 289 -45.60 42.03 -12.41
N HIS A 290 -46.77 42.49 -12.02
CA HIS A 290 -47.88 42.82 -12.90
C HIS A 290 -47.49 44.04 -13.74
N GLY A 291 -47.54 43.94 -15.04
CA GLY A 291 -47.42 45.02 -15.99
C GLY A 291 -48.53 44.98 -17.00
N GLU A 292 -49.39 45.99 -16.91
CA GLU A 292 -50.60 46.19 -17.73
C GLU A 292 -50.29 46.37 -19.21
N ALA A 293 -51.26 45.92 -20.00
CA ALA A 293 -51.43 46.25 -21.42
C ALA A 293 -51.77 47.72 -21.66
N SER A 294 -51.27 48.29 -22.73
CA SER A 294 -51.99 49.27 -23.53
C SER A 294 -51.26 49.61 -24.84
N ALA A 295 -52.06 49.52 -25.93
CA ALA A 295 -51.92 50.08 -27.28
C ALA A 295 -50.96 49.34 -28.25
#